data_24225ab3a419a3ead3aec831a916f911
#
_entry.id   24225ab3a419a3ead3aec831a916f911
#
_cell.length_a   1.000
_cell.length_b   1.000
_cell.length_c   1.000
_cell.angle_alpha   90.00
_cell.angle_beta   90.00
_cell.angle_gamma   90.00
#
_symmetry.space_group_name_H-M   'P 1'
#
loop_
_entity.id
_entity.type
_entity.pdbx_description
1 polymer ?
#
loop_
_entity_poly.entity_id
_entity_poly.type
_entity_poly.pdbx_seq_one_letter_code
_entity_poly.pdbx_strand_id
1 'polypeptide(L)'
;MSFAYTTQRILEIVGDDAEFSGEYIGEIAGIASLAEAMAGDLSFLGNPKYRDAVASSAASVLLLPRDYTETPKAGQLQIKLDNPSYALALLCRDMERSLQPLPAPGVHPTAFIDVDAIVSPAASIGPFCCIGKGAVVGAAVLEAHVCVGKYANVGDESHLFSQVVIGDYCVIGERNRLHPGCVIGSDGYGYEFIDGAHQRVPQIGNVVTEADVDVGANTAIDRARFGSTVIGAGTKIDNLVQIAHNV
;
A
#
# COMPACT_ATOMS: atom_id res chain seq x y z
N MET A 1 -6.03 19.42 2.27
CA MET A 1 -6.47 18.35 3.17
C MET A 1 -6.45 18.92 4.56
N SER A 2 -7.52 18.83 5.31
CA SER A 2 -7.53 19.29 6.71
C SER A 2 -7.74 18.07 7.60
N PHE A 3 -6.84 17.84 8.52
CA PHE A 3 -7.01 16.91 9.62
C PHE A 3 -6.75 17.67 10.92
N ALA A 4 -7.31 17.19 12.01
CA ALA A 4 -7.08 17.75 13.33
C ALA A 4 -6.93 16.60 14.33
N TYR A 5 -5.77 16.51 14.95
CA TYR A 5 -5.47 15.51 15.96
C TYR A 5 -5.22 16.16 17.30
N THR A 6 -6.01 15.78 18.29
CA THR A 6 -5.68 16.15 19.66
C THR A 6 -4.45 15.37 20.15
N THR A 7 -3.74 15.91 21.12
CA THR A 7 -2.65 15.21 21.79
C THR A 7 -3.10 13.84 22.32
N GLN A 8 -4.29 13.77 22.90
CA GLN A 8 -4.86 12.51 23.39
C GLN A 8 -4.99 11.48 22.28
N ARG A 9 -5.52 11.86 21.10
CA ARG A 9 -5.65 10.96 19.96
C ARG A 9 -4.30 10.46 19.45
N ILE A 10 -3.28 11.32 19.44
CA ILE A 10 -1.91 10.93 19.08
C ILE A 10 -1.39 9.87 20.04
N LEU A 11 -1.55 10.07 21.36
CA LEU A 11 -1.10 9.12 22.37
C LEU A 11 -1.81 7.75 22.26
N GLU A 12 -3.13 7.76 22.01
CA GLU A 12 -3.89 6.53 21.75
C GLU A 12 -3.35 5.71 20.56
N ILE A 13 -2.92 6.41 19.50
CA ILE A 13 -2.41 5.76 18.28
C ILE A 13 -0.97 5.24 18.47
N VAL A 14 -0.11 6.00 19.14
CA VAL A 14 1.30 5.63 19.31
C VAL A 14 1.53 4.58 20.40
N GLY A 15 0.54 4.37 21.29
CA GLY A 15 0.53 3.31 22.32
C GLY A 15 1.01 3.77 23.69
N ASP A 16 0.72 2.92 24.69
CA ASP A 16 0.90 3.22 26.11
C ASP A 16 2.38 3.21 26.57
N ASP A 17 3.29 2.65 25.76
CA ASP A 17 4.72 2.59 26.09
C ASP A 17 5.46 3.91 25.83
N ALA A 18 4.77 4.95 25.37
CA ALA A 18 5.35 6.25 25.12
C ALA A 18 5.63 7.01 26.43
N GLU A 19 6.83 7.56 26.55
CA GLU A 19 7.17 8.53 27.57
C GLU A 19 6.94 9.94 27.03
N PHE A 20 6.43 10.84 27.83
CA PHE A 20 6.19 12.21 27.37
C PHE A 20 6.68 13.26 28.38
N SER A 21 7.09 14.39 27.85
CA SER A 21 7.54 15.55 28.62
C SER A 21 7.06 16.84 27.95
N GLY A 22 6.74 17.85 28.77
CA GLY A 22 6.05 19.06 28.31
C GLY A 22 4.57 18.84 28.06
N GLU A 23 3.93 19.84 27.54
CA GLU A 23 2.51 19.77 27.17
C GLU A 23 2.20 20.64 25.95
N TYR A 24 1.22 20.23 25.18
CA TYR A 24 0.60 21.02 24.12
C TYR A 24 -0.91 20.91 24.20
N ILE A 25 -1.57 22.04 24.34
CA ILE A 25 -3.03 22.13 24.40
C ILE A 25 -3.52 22.75 23.09
N GLY A 26 -3.72 21.91 22.10
CA GLY A 26 -4.17 22.34 20.78
C GLY A 26 -4.38 21.16 19.86
N GLU A 27 -4.78 21.44 18.64
CA GLU A 27 -4.91 20.44 17.60
C GLU A 27 -3.68 20.48 16.69
N ILE A 28 -3.20 19.31 16.29
CA ILE A 28 -2.18 19.15 15.26
C ILE A 28 -2.89 19.12 13.92
N ALA A 29 -2.58 20.07 13.05
CA ALA A 29 -3.16 20.23 11.73
C ALA A 29 -2.18 19.98 10.59
N GLY A 30 -0.90 19.76 10.91
CA GLY A 30 0.16 19.49 9.93
C GLY A 30 1.19 18.48 10.44
N ILE A 31 1.89 17.88 9.49
CA ILE A 31 3.11 17.10 9.72
C ILE A 31 4.19 17.68 8.80
N ALA A 32 5.32 18.03 9.36
CA ALA A 32 6.41 18.61 8.60
C ALA A 32 7.78 18.09 9.07
N SER A 33 8.81 18.34 8.28
CA SER A 33 10.19 18.06 8.70
C SER A 33 10.57 18.93 9.91
N LEU A 34 11.58 18.52 10.68
CA LEU A 34 12.05 19.28 11.84
C LEU A 34 12.38 20.75 11.49
N ALA A 35 12.91 20.98 10.31
CA ALA A 35 13.33 22.33 9.86
C ALA A 35 12.18 23.21 9.35
N GLU A 36 11.11 22.60 8.84
CA GLU A 36 10.00 23.32 8.20
C GLU A 36 8.75 23.42 9.09
N ALA A 37 8.71 22.61 10.17
CA ALA A 37 7.58 22.56 11.06
C ALA A 37 7.29 23.93 11.72
N MET A 38 6.03 24.26 11.80
CA MET A 38 5.50 25.47 12.47
C MET A 38 4.70 25.09 13.72
N ALA A 39 4.26 26.09 14.46
CA ALA A 39 3.35 25.89 15.57
C ALA A 39 2.03 25.26 15.08
N GLY A 40 1.58 24.19 15.74
CA GLY A 40 0.45 23.37 15.33
C GLY A 40 0.84 22.15 14.48
N ASP A 41 2.14 21.99 14.16
CA ASP A 41 2.62 20.81 13.44
C ASP A 41 3.17 19.74 14.39
N LEU A 42 3.10 18.49 13.92
CA LEU A 42 3.85 17.36 14.44
C LEU A 42 5.11 17.15 13.58
N SER A 43 6.21 16.83 14.22
CA SER A 43 7.43 16.40 13.55
C SER A 43 8.07 15.21 14.26
N PHE A 44 9.12 14.63 13.68
CA PHE A 44 9.76 13.44 14.23
C PHE A 44 11.26 13.41 13.95
N LEU A 45 12.00 12.75 14.82
CA LEU A 45 13.41 12.44 14.62
C LEU A 45 13.57 10.97 14.22
N GLY A 46 13.53 10.69 12.91
CA GLY A 46 13.70 9.35 12.36
C GLY A 46 15.17 8.98 12.05
N ASN A 47 16.04 9.99 11.89
CA ASN A 47 17.45 9.77 11.59
C ASN A 47 18.32 10.58 12.57
N PRO A 48 19.23 9.93 13.33
CA PRO A 48 20.10 10.59 14.31
C PRO A 48 20.92 11.76 13.75
N LYS A 49 21.21 11.77 12.46
CA LYS A 49 21.90 12.88 11.77
C LYS A 49 21.23 14.24 11.98
N TYR A 50 19.92 14.25 12.19
CA TYR A 50 19.14 15.47 12.35
C TYR A 50 18.84 15.82 13.82
N ARG A 51 19.57 15.20 14.79
CA ARG A 51 19.32 15.40 16.22
C ARG A 51 19.42 16.87 16.62
N ASP A 52 20.39 17.58 16.11
CA ASP A 52 20.62 19.01 16.42
C ASP A 52 19.46 19.91 15.90
N ALA A 53 18.76 19.49 14.89
CA ALA A 53 17.61 20.23 14.36
C ALA A 53 16.38 20.21 15.28
N VAL A 54 16.30 19.25 16.22
CA VAL A 54 15.21 19.17 17.18
C VAL A 54 15.12 20.41 18.04
N ALA A 55 16.26 20.87 18.55
CA ALA A 55 16.35 22.08 19.40
C ALA A 55 15.86 23.36 18.71
N SER A 56 15.98 23.43 17.39
CA SER A 56 15.53 24.60 16.59
C SER A 56 14.10 24.47 16.07
N SER A 57 13.53 23.26 16.04
CA SER A 57 12.20 23.00 15.48
C SER A 57 11.10 23.80 16.19
N ALA A 58 10.17 24.34 15.41
CA ALA A 58 8.97 25.02 15.91
C ALA A 58 7.74 24.08 16.01
N ALA A 59 7.91 22.78 15.78
CA ALA A 59 6.84 21.80 15.94
C ALA A 59 6.25 21.83 17.35
N SER A 60 4.93 21.73 17.45
CA SER A 60 4.22 21.67 18.73
C SER A 60 4.27 20.28 19.36
N VAL A 61 4.36 19.21 18.54
CA VAL A 61 4.51 17.83 19.00
C VAL A 61 5.70 17.19 18.27
N LEU A 62 6.57 16.55 19.04
CA LEU A 62 7.76 15.89 18.53
C LEU A 62 7.78 14.41 18.90
N LEU A 63 7.88 13.52 17.92
CA LEU A 63 8.16 12.11 18.14
C LEU A 63 9.69 11.91 18.16
N LEU A 64 10.22 11.46 19.29
CA LEU A 64 11.66 11.40 19.54
C LEU A 64 12.10 10.01 20.02
N PRO A 65 13.35 9.61 19.82
CA PRO A 65 13.87 8.39 20.42
C PRO A 65 14.00 8.55 21.96
N ARG A 66 13.90 7.44 22.70
CA ARG A 66 13.94 7.44 24.17
C ARG A 66 15.20 8.07 24.74
N ASP A 67 16.31 7.97 24.05
CA ASP A 67 17.61 8.54 24.47
C ASP A 67 17.74 10.05 24.25
N TYR A 68 16.67 10.71 23.79
CA TYR A 68 16.67 12.17 23.66
C TYR A 68 16.47 12.82 25.03
N THR A 69 17.43 13.64 25.47
CA THR A 69 17.52 14.15 26.86
C THR A 69 17.20 15.64 27.02
N GLU A 70 17.14 16.39 25.93
CA GLU A 70 16.87 17.83 26.02
C GLU A 70 15.40 18.08 26.40
N THR A 71 15.19 19.19 27.13
CA THR A 71 13.87 19.57 27.62
C THR A 71 13.01 20.22 26.52
N PRO A 72 11.69 20.00 26.53
CA PRO A 72 10.80 20.66 25.59
C PRO A 72 10.77 22.17 25.78
N LYS A 73 10.48 22.89 24.72
CA LYS A 73 10.15 24.32 24.79
C LYS A 73 8.78 24.54 25.45
N ALA A 74 8.53 25.77 25.90
CA ALA A 74 7.20 26.12 26.38
C ALA A 74 6.12 25.90 25.30
N GLY A 75 5.06 25.18 25.62
CA GLY A 75 3.99 24.83 24.68
C GLY A 75 4.39 23.75 23.66
N GLN A 76 5.41 22.95 23.92
CA GLN A 76 5.83 21.84 23.11
C GLN A 76 5.70 20.51 23.89
N LEU A 77 5.12 19.50 23.26
CA LEU A 77 5.09 18.15 23.77
C LEU A 77 6.13 17.27 23.04
N GLN A 78 6.96 16.59 23.81
CA GLN A 78 7.85 15.54 23.33
C GLN A 78 7.30 14.17 23.72
N ILE A 79 7.15 13.30 22.73
CA ILE A 79 6.71 11.90 22.88
C ILE A 79 7.91 11.02 22.54
N LYS A 80 8.44 10.31 23.54
CA LYS A 80 9.67 9.50 23.39
C LYS A 80 9.29 8.04 23.22
N LEU A 81 9.85 7.42 22.19
CA LEU A 81 9.47 6.10 21.65
C LEU A 81 10.72 5.33 21.22
N ASP A 82 10.62 4.01 21.16
CA ASP A 82 11.72 3.18 20.63
C ASP A 82 11.92 3.44 19.12
N ASN A 83 10.83 3.67 18.38
CA ASN A 83 10.89 3.94 16.95
C ASN A 83 9.95 5.09 16.54
N PRO A 84 10.45 6.33 16.52
CA PRO A 84 9.66 7.50 16.11
C PRO A 84 9.14 7.43 14.68
N SER A 85 9.87 6.80 13.77
CA SER A 85 9.44 6.62 12.38
C SER A 85 8.26 5.67 12.27
N TYR A 86 8.23 4.61 13.09
CA TYR A 86 7.09 3.69 13.13
C TYR A 86 5.86 4.35 13.76
N ALA A 87 6.06 5.14 14.83
CA ALA A 87 4.97 5.92 15.43
C ALA A 87 4.35 6.89 14.41
N LEU A 88 5.18 7.59 13.63
CA LEU A 88 4.70 8.40 12.52
C LEU A 88 3.91 7.57 11.49
N ALA A 89 4.39 6.38 11.14
CA ALA A 89 3.69 5.51 10.19
C ALA A 89 2.30 5.09 10.70
N LEU A 90 2.15 4.85 12.03
CA LEU A 90 0.83 4.56 12.63
C LEU A 90 -0.12 5.76 12.50
N LEU A 91 0.36 6.96 12.77
CA LEU A 91 -0.42 8.19 12.59
C LEU A 91 -0.82 8.42 11.14
N CYS A 92 0.12 8.24 10.20
CA CYS A 92 -0.17 8.36 8.77
C CYS A 92 -1.21 7.33 8.29
N ARG A 93 -1.20 6.11 8.82
CA ARG A 93 -2.23 5.09 8.51
C ARG A 93 -3.61 5.49 9.03
N ASP A 94 -3.70 6.06 10.24
CA ASP A 94 -4.96 6.54 10.77
C ASP A 94 -5.51 7.72 9.95
N MET A 95 -4.62 8.62 9.54
CA MET A 95 -4.95 9.73 8.64
C MET A 95 -5.40 9.23 7.26
N GLU A 96 -4.69 8.29 6.66
CA GLU A 96 -5.05 7.70 5.36
C GLU A 96 -6.47 7.14 5.39
N ARG A 97 -6.83 6.38 6.44
CA ARG A 97 -8.19 5.83 6.60
C ARG A 97 -9.26 6.90 6.70
N SER A 98 -8.93 8.04 7.30
CA SER A 98 -9.86 9.17 7.44
C SER A 98 -9.98 10.00 6.16
N LEU A 99 -8.87 10.20 5.44
CA LEU A 99 -8.80 11.01 4.23
C LEU A 99 -9.24 10.24 2.98
N GLN A 100 -9.03 8.93 2.97
CA GLN A 100 -9.31 8.03 1.86
C GLN A 100 -10.06 6.79 2.38
N PRO A 101 -11.30 6.94 2.85
CA PRO A 101 -12.08 5.82 3.32
C PRO A 101 -12.27 4.81 2.19
N LEU A 102 -12.15 3.53 2.52
CA LEU A 102 -12.43 2.47 1.55
C LEU A 102 -13.88 2.58 1.07
N PRO A 103 -14.14 2.32 -0.23
CA PRO A 103 -15.50 2.34 -0.76
C PRO A 103 -16.34 1.25 -0.09
N ALA A 104 -17.64 1.54 0.06
CA ALA A 104 -18.57 0.56 0.58
C ALA A 104 -18.66 -0.68 -0.35
N PRO A 105 -18.91 -1.88 0.18
CA PRO A 105 -19.15 -3.06 -0.63
C PRO A 105 -20.27 -2.84 -1.65
N GLY A 106 -20.07 -3.39 -2.84
CA GLY A 106 -21.04 -3.31 -3.93
C GLY A 106 -20.39 -3.37 -5.30
N VAL A 107 -21.21 -3.48 -6.32
CA VAL A 107 -20.77 -3.55 -7.72
C VAL A 107 -21.27 -2.32 -8.46
N HIS A 108 -20.34 -1.58 -9.06
CA HIS A 108 -20.71 -0.42 -9.87
C HIS A 108 -21.50 -0.85 -11.12
N PRO A 109 -22.58 -0.14 -11.53
CA PRO A 109 -23.43 -0.55 -12.64
C PRO A 109 -22.75 -0.70 -14.01
N THR A 110 -21.59 -0.08 -14.19
CA THR A 110 -20.79 -0.18 -15.42
C THR A 110 -19.75 -1.30 -15.38
N ALA A 111 -19.63 -2.04 -14.30
CA ALA A 111 -18.74 -3.19 -14.23
C ALA A 111 -19.34 -4.37 -14.99
N PHE A 112 -18.50 -5.10 -15.72
CA PHE A 112 -18.86 -6.37 -16.34
C PHE A 112 -18.38 -7.52 -15.45
N ILE A 113 -19.29 -8.40 -15.06
CA ILE A 113 -18.98 -9.63 -14.32
C ILE A 113 -19.54 -10.79 -15.13
N ASP A 114 -18.66 -11.74 -15.50
CA ASP A 114 -19.08 -12.96 -16.19
C ASP A 114 -20.02 -13.77 -15.28
N VAL A 115 -21.00 -14.45 -15.89
CA VAL A 115 -22.02 -15.20 -15.15
C VAL A 115 -21.46 -16.34 -14.31
N ASP A 116 -20.30 -16.89 -14.68
CA ASP A 116 -19.61 -17.96 -13.98
C ASP A 116 -18.59 -17.42 -12.94
N ALA A 117 -18.42 -16.10 -12.82
CA ALA A 117 -17.53 -15.50 -11.83
C ALA A 117 -18.19 -15.50 -10.43
N ILE A 118 -17.36 -15.64 -9.41
CA ILE A 118 -17.78 -15.62 -8.01
C ILE A 118 -17.20 -14.36 -7.36
N VAL A 119 -18.07 -13.45 -6.94
CA VAL A 119 -17.66 -12.21 -6.27
C VAL A 119 -18.25 -12.18 -4.87
N SER A 120 -17.41 -11.96 -3.87
CA SER A 120 -17.84 -11.83 -2.48
C SER A 120 -18.84 -10.67 -2.33
N PRO A 121 -19.92 -10.81 -1.56
CA PRO A 121 -20.82 -9.68 -1.26
C PRO A 121 -20.14 -8.56 -0.45
N ALA A 122 -18.97 -8.83 0.14
CA ALA A 122 -18.16 -7.85 0.83
C ALA A 122 -17.13 -7.14 -0.09
N ALA A 123 -17.04 -7.54 -1.37
CA ALA A 123 -16.17 -6.86 -2.33
C ALA A 123 -16.74 -5.49 -2.75
N SER A 124 -15.83 -4.57 -3.07
CA SER A 124 -16.16 -3.32 -3.75
C SER A 124 -15.60 -3.35 -5.17
N ILE A 125 -16.47 -3.33 -6.18
CA ILE A 125 -16.10 -3.38 -7.59
C ILE A 125 -16.41 -2.04 -8.24
N GLY A 126 -15.37 -1.31 -8.60
CA GLY A 126 -15.44 0.03 -9.19
C GLY A 126 -15.95 0.07 -10.63
N PRO A 127 -16.06 1.29 -11.21
CA PRO A 127 -16.58 1.47 -12.55
C PRO A 127 -15.65 0.86 -13.60
N PHE A 128 -16.28 0.30 -14.65
CA PHE A 128 -15.60 -0.29 -15.81
C PHE A 128 -14.65 -1.44 -15.50
N CYS A 129 -14.76 -2.05 -14.33
CA CYS A 129 -14.07 -3.31 -14.04
C CYS A 129 -14.58 -4.42 -14.95
N CYS A 130 -13.70 -5.36 -15.30
CA CYS A 130 -14.02 -6.54 -16.06
C CYS A 130 -13.57 -7.80 -15.29
N ILE A 131 -14.53 -8.62 -14.88
CA ILE A 131 -14.26 -9.87 -14.16
C ILE A 131 -14.57 -11.03 -15.09
N GLY A 132 -13.54 -11.79 -15.46
CA GLY A 132 -13.61 -12.87 -16.43
C GLY A 132 -14.26 -14.14 -15.90
N LYS A 133 -14.52 -15.04 -16.83
CA LYS A 133 -15.19 -16.34 -16.59
C LYS A 133 -14.49 -17.15 -15.49
N GLY A 134 -15.24 -17.59 -14.52
CA GLY A 134 -14.75 -18.44 -13.44
C GLY A 134 -13.74 -17.79 -12.50
N ALA A 135 -13.56 -16.47 -12.60
CA ALA A 135 -12.72 -15.72 -11.66
C ALA A 135 -13.38 -15.68 -10.28
N VAL A 136 -12.55 -15.67 -9.23
CA VAL A 136 -13.01 -15.57 -7.84
C VAL A 136 -12.44 -14.29 -7.23
N VAL A 137 -13.31 -13.46 -6.70
CA VAL A 137 -12.92 -12.21 -6.01
C VAL A 137 -13.43 -12.26 -4.58
N GLY A 138 -12.52 -12.28 -3.63
CA GLY A 138 -12.79 -12.23 -2.19
C GLY A 138 -13.32 -10.88 -1.74
N ALA A 139 -13.26 -10.61 -0.43
CA ALA A 139 -13.64 -9.33 0.19
C ALA A 139 -12.57 -8.27 -0.12
N ALA A 140 -12.42 -7.91 -1.38
CA ALA A 140 -11.38 -7.04 -1.92
C ALA A 140 -11.95 -5.74 -2.48
N VAL A 141 -11.09 -4.74 -2.66
CA VAL A 141 -11.41 -3.47 -3.33
C VAL A 141 -10.76 -3.47 -4.71
N LEU A 142 -11.58 -3.34 -5.75
CA LEU A 142 -11.16 -3.15 -7.12
C LEU A 142 -11.60 -1.75 -7.56
N GLU A 143 -10.64 -0.86 -7.81
CA GLU A 143 -10.94 0.48 -8.29
C GLU A 143 -11.36 0.49 -9.77
N ALA A 144 -11.39 1.67 -10.39
CA ALA A 144 -11.84 1.81 -11.77
C ALA A 144 -10.95 1.07 -12.78
N HIS A 145 -11.57 0.46 -13.81
CA HIS A 145 -10.88 -0.18 -14.92
C HIS A 145 -9.96 -1.36 -14.55
N VAL A 146 -10.19 -2.01 -13.42
CA VAL A 146 -9.46 -3.24 -13.08
C VAL A 146 -9.96 -4.39 -13.96
N CYS A 147 -9.02 -5.14 -14.53
CA CYS A 147 -9.32 -6.35 -15.29
C CYS A 147 -8.82 -7.58 -14.54
N VAL A 148 -9.72 -8.51 -14.24
CA VAL A 148 -9.41 -9.83 -13.65
C VAL A 148 -9.68 -10.89 -14.71
N GLY A 149 -8.64 -11.60 -15.12
CA GLY A 149 -8.70 -12.63 -16.16
C GLY A 149 -9.51 -13.86 -15.76
N LYS A 150 -9.70 -14.76 -16.72
CA LYS A 150 -10.47 -16.00 -16.52
C LYS A 150 -9.79 -16.88 -15.48
N TYR A 151 -10.59 -17.44 -14.57
CA TYR A 151 -10.12 -18.34 -13.52
C TYR A 151 -9.02 -17.76 -12.62
N ALA A 152 -8.83 -16.46 -12.64
CA ALA A 152 -7.96 -15.77 -11.70
C ALA A 152 -8.61 -15.68 -10.32
N ASN A 153 -7.79 -15.59 -9.28
CA ASN A 153 -8.24 -15.48 -7.89
C ASN A 153 -7.69 -14.20 -7.28
N VAL A 154 -8.51 -13.44 -6.56
CA VAL A 154 -8.13 -12.27 -5.78
C VAL A 154 -8.54 -12.51 -4.33
N GLY A 155 -7.54 -12.59 -3.43
CA GLY A 155 -7.72 -12.85 -2.01
C GLY A 155 -8.34 -11.68 -1.26
N ASP A 156 -8.83 -11.99 -0.04
CA ASP A 156 -9.49 -11.04 0.84
C ASP A 156 -8.58 -9.87 1.24
N GLU A 157 -9.17 -8.73 1.54
CA GLU A 157 -8.51 -7.49 1.97
C GLU A 157 -7.49 -6.93 0.96
N SER A 158 -7.44 -7.47 -0.25
CA SER A 158 -6.58 -6.96 -1.31
C SER A 158 -7.18 -5.69 -1.92
N HIS A 159 -6.30 -4.73 -2.27
CA HIS A 159 -6.66 -3.47 -2.91
C HIS A 159 -5.99 -3.37 -4.27
N LEU A 160 -6.78 -3.51 -5.32
CA LEU A 160 -6.36 -3.34 -6.69
C LEU A 160 -6.71 -1.92 -7.13
N PHE A 161 -5.70 -1.09 -7.26
CA PHE A 161 -5.87 0.29 -7.71
C PHE A 161 -6.26 0.37 -9.19
N SER A 162 -6.62 1.55 -9.65
CA SER A 162 -7.15 1.75 -10.99
C SER A 162 -6.21 1.22 -12.08
N GLN A 163 -6.79 0.60 -13.13
CA GLN A 163 -6.09 0.07 -14.31
C GLN A 163 -5.17 -1.13 -14.03
N VAL A 164 -5.29 -1.81 -12.91
CA VAL A 164 -4.58 -3.07 -12.65
C VAL A 164 -5.12 -4.16 -13.56
N VAL A 165 -4.22 -4.97 -14.11
CA VAL A 165 -4.55 -6.13 -14.95
C VAL A 165 -4.02 -7.41 -14.30
N ILE A 166 -4.93 -8.34 -14.03
CA ILE A 166 -4.61 -9.69 -13.59
C ILE A 166 -4.88 -10.65 -14.76
N GLY A 167 -3.85 -11.35 -15.21
CA GLY A 167 -3.96 -12.32 -16.29
C GLY A 167 -4.73 -13.58 -15.90
N ASP A 168 -5.14 -14.34 -16.90
CA ASP A 168 -5.86 -15.61 -16.71
C ASP A 168 -5.07 -16.56 -15.79
N TYR A 169 -5.79 -17.26 -14.88
CA TYR A 169 -5.26 -18.24 -13.92
C TYR A 169 -4.29 -17.71 -12.87
N CYS A 170 -4.01 -16.40 -12.83
CA CYS A 170 -3.17 -15.81 -11.79
C CYS A 170 -3.86 -15.82 -10.44
N VAL A 171 -3.07 -15.93 -9.37
CA VAL A 171 -3.55 -15.95 -7.99
C VAL A 171 -2.94 -14.80 -7.22
N ILE A 172 -3.79 -13.92 -6.73
CA ILE A 172 -3.42 -12.82 -5.84
C ILE A 172 -3.81 -13.22 -4.42
N GLY A 173 -2.83 -13.23 -3.52
CA GLY A 173 -3.02 -13.54 -2.10
C GLY A 173 -3.85 -12.51 -1.37
N GLU A 174 -3.97 -12.69 -0.06
CA GLU A 174 -4.68 -11.76 0.81
C GLU A 174 -3.86 -10.50 1.10
N ARG A 175 -4.54 -9.37 1.38
CA ARG A 175 -3.93 -8.10 1.80
C ARG A 175 -2.86 -7.58 0.85
N ASN A 176 -2.98 -7.90 -0.43
CA ASN A 176 -2.08 -7.35 -1.45
C ASN A 176 -2.50 -5.93 -1.82
N ARG A 177 -1.51 -5.08 -2.13
CA ARG A 177 -1.72 -3.73 -2.68
C ARG A 177 -1.09 -3.67 -4.06
N LEU A 178 -1.91 -3.63 -5.09
CA LEU A 178 -1.47 -3.58 -6.48
C LEU A 178 -1.73 -2.18 -7.03
N HIS A 179 -0.65 -1.40 -7.20
CA HIS A 179 -0.73 0.01 -7.56
C HIS A 179 -1.11 0.23 -9.03
N PRO A 180 -1.54 1.47 -9.42
CA PRO A 180 -2.14 1.73 -10.72
C PRO A 180 -1.31 1.26 -11.91
N GLY A 181 -1.97 0.61 -12.87
CA GLY A 181 -1.35 0.19 -14.12
C GLY A 181 -0.40 -1.00 -14.02
N CYS A 182 -0.23 -1.64 -12.86
CA CYS A 182 0.58 -2.85 -12.81
C CYS A 182 -0.11 -4.02 -13.53
N VAL A 183 0.70 -4.92 -14.10
CA VAL A 183 0.24 -6.07 -14.88
C VAL A 183 0.80 -7.35 -14.27
N ILE A 184 -0.08 -8.21 -13.78
CA ILE A 184 0.28 -9.49 -13.21
C ILE A 184 -0.11 -10.60 -14.18
N GLY A 185 0.89 -11.28 -14.74
CA GLY A 185 0.68 -12.40 -15.65
C GLY A 185 0.72 -12.04 -17.13
N SER A 186 1.52 -11.02 -17.51
CA SER A 186 1.94 -10.81 -18.90
C SER A 186 2.75 -12.01 -19.41
N ASP A 187 2.79 -12.22 -20.72
CA ASP A 187 3.66 -13.24 -21.29
C ASP A 187 5.13 -12.90 -21.07
N GLY A 188 5.90 -13.86 -20.59
CA GLY A 188 7.37 -13.77 -20.53
C GLY A 188 8.01 -13.79 -21.91
N TYR A 189 9.25 -13.32 -22.02
CA TYR A 189 10.02 -13.36 -23.26
C TYR A 189 10.39 -14.81 -23.61
N GLY A 190 9.73 -15.35 -24.63
CA GLY A 190 9.94 -16.71 -25.08
C GLY A 190 9.84 -16.84 -26.61
N TYR A 191 10.98 -16.96 -27.29
CA TYR A 191 11.04 -17.12 -28.74
C TYR A 191 12.14 -18.11 -29.10
N GLU A 192 11.89 -18.90 -30.14
CA GLU A 192 12.88 -19.73 -30.81
C GLU A 192 13.16 -19.16 -32.22
N PHE A 193 14.42 -19.12 -32.63
CA PHE A 193 14.77 -18.67 -33.97
C PHE A 193 14.82 -19.86 -34.93
N ILE A 194 13.81 -20.00 -35.78
CA ILE A 194 13.63 -21.11 -36.70
C ILE A 194 13.39 -20.58 -38.12
N ASP A 195 14.10 -21.07 -39.09
CA ASP A 195 13.96 -20.73 -40.51
C ASP A 195 14.01 -19.22 -40.77
N GLY A 196 14.91 -18.51 -40.08
CA GLY A 196 15.13 -17.08 -40.28
C GLY A 196 14.10 -16.18 -39.61
N ALA A 197 13.20 -16.71 -38.74
CA ALA A 197 12.16 -15.96 -38.04
C ALA A 197 12.05 -16.35 -36.56
N HIS A 198 11.66 -15.39 -35.73
CA HIS A 198 11.32 -15.65 -34.32
C HIS A 198 9.93 -16.28 -34.21
N GLN A 199 9.91 -17.52 -33.73
CA GLN A 199 8.66 -18.24 -33.41
C GLN A 199 8.35 -18.09 -31.94
N ARG A 200 7.17 -17.54 -31.61
CA ARG A 200 6.73 -17.36 -30.23
C ARG A 200 6.53 -18.70 -29.54
N VAL A 201 7.08 -18.85 -28.35
CA VAL A 201 6.79 -19.96 -27.45
C VAL A 201 5.72 -19.51 -26.46
N PRO A 202 4.50 -20.09 -26.51
CA PRO A 202 3.42 -19.71 -25.59
C PRO A 202 3.81 -19.90 -24.12
N GLN A 203 3.41 -18.95 -23.29
CA GLN A 203 3.60 -18.99 -21.85
C GLN A 203 2.27 -19.46 -21.22
N ILE A 204 2.24 -20.70 -20.71
CA ILE A 204 1.01 -21.37 -20.24
C ILE A 204 0.90 -21.49 -18.72
N GLY A 205 1.91 -20.99 -18.00
CA GLY A 205 1.88 -20.91 -16.55
C GLY A 205 1.13 -19.66 -16.06
N ASN A 206 1.31 -19.35 -14.79
CA ASN A 206 0.66 -18.21 -14.14
C ASN A 206 1.62 -17.43 -13.23
N VAL A 207 1.08 -16.45 -12.52
CA VAL A 207 1.72 -15.77 -11.38
C VAL A 207 0.92 -16.07 -10.13
N VAL A 208 1.64 -16.29 -9.03
CA VAL A 208 1.08 -16.41 -7.68
C VAL A 208 1.75 -15.37 -6.80
N THR A 209 0.98 -14.47 -6.22
CA THR A 209 1.46 -13.64 -5.11
C THR A 209 0.94 -14.22 -3.81
N GLU A 210 1.79 -14.32 -2.80
CA GLU A 210 1.37 -14.71 -1.45
C GLU A 210 0.75 -13.52 -0.70
N ALA A 211 0.53 -13.63 0.59
CA ALA A 211 -0.09 -12.57 1.38
C ALA A 211 0.82 -11.34 1.58
N ASP A 212 0.23 -10.16 1.79
CA ASP A 212 0.91 -8.92 2.17
C ASP A 212 1.94 -8.42 1.13
N VAL A 213 1.71 -8.66 -0.16
CA VAL A 213 2.57 -8.19 -1.25
C VAL A 213 2.11 -6.82 -1.74
N ASP A 214 3.06 -5.87 -1.89
CA ASP A 214 2.81 -4.59 -2.53
C ASP A 214 3.55 -4.54 -3.88
N VAL A 215 2.84 -4.19 -4.94
CA VAL A 215 3.39 -4.04 -6.29
C VAL A 215 3.20 -2.61 -6.76
N GLY A 216 4.31 -1.94 -7.04
CA GLY A 216 4.33 -0.54 -7.47
C GLY A 216 3.70 -0.29 -8.84
N ALA A 217 3.41 0.98 -9.11
CA ALA A 217 2.72 1.40 -10.33
C ALA A 217 3.49 1.03 -11.60
N ASN A 218 2.77 0.59 -12.63
CA ASN A 218 3.32 0.18 -13.95
C ASN A 218 4.39 -0.91 -13.86
N THR A 219 4.43 -1.69 -12.80
CA THR A 219 5.28 -2.88 -12.68
C THR A 219 4.62 -4.03 -13.44
N ALA A 220 5.43 -4.82 -14.16
CA ALA A 220 4.98 -6.02 -14.83
C ALA A 220 5.63 -7.26 -14.20
N ILE A 221 4.81 -8.30 -13.96
CA ILE A 221 5.27 -9.60 -13.48
C ILE A 221 4.84 -10.65 -14.52
N ASP A 222 5.83 -11.28 -15.16
CA ASP A 222 5.56 -12.24 -16.21
C ASP A 222 5.09 -13.58 -15.65
N ARG A 223 4.12 -14.17 -16.33
CA ARG A 223 3.71 -15.55 -16.06
C ARG A 223 4.82 -16.52 -16.36
N ALA A 224 4.91 -17.59 -15.62
CA ALA A 224 5.81 -18.67 -15.91
C ALA A 224 5.53 -19.29 -17.29
N ARG A 225 6.55 -19.80 -17.93
CA ARG A 225 6.38 -20.60 -19.15
C ARG A 225 5.48 -21.82 -18.89
N PHE A 226 5.71 -22.50 -17.77
CA PHE A 226 4.85 -23.50 -17.15
C PHE A 226 5.09 -23.50 -15.63
N GLY A 227 4.11 -23.91 -14.85
CA GLY A 227 4.11 -23.72 -13.41
C GLY A 227 3.77 -22.27 -13.04
N SER A 228 4.46 -21.69 -12.06
CA SER A 228 4.17 -20.37 -11.52
C SER A 228 5.42 -19.54 -11.36
N THR A 229 5.33 -18.24 -11.64
CA THR A 229 6.20 -17.21 -11.07
C THR A 229 5.64 -16.87 -9.71
N VAL A 230 6.44 -16.99 -8.64
CA VAL A 230 5.95 -16.86 -7.27
C VAL A 230 6.56 -15.64 -6.58
N ILE A 231 5.71 -14.76 -6.07
CA ILE A 231 6.10 -13.62 -5.24
C ILE A 231 5.78 -13.95 -3.79
N GLY A 232 6.81 -14.13 -2.98
CA GLY A 232 6.69 -14.54 -1.58
C GLY A 232 6.01 -13.50 -0.68
N ALA A 233 5.45 -13.96 0.43
CA ALA A 233 4.72 -13.12 1.38
C ALA A 233 5.54 -11.93 1.89
N GLY A 234 4.89 -10.78 2.04
CA GLY A 234 5.50 -9.55 2.54
C GLY A 234 6.42 -8.83 1.55
N THR A 235 6.59 -9.31 0.32
CA THR A 235 7.45 -8.68 -0.70
C THR A 235 6.93 -7.29 -1.06
N LYS A 236 7.85 -6.33 -1.16
CA LYS A 236 7.57 -4.95 -1.59
C LYS A 236 8.35 -4.66 -2.87
N ILE A 237 7.61 -4.35 -3.94
CA ILE A 237 8.15 -4.11 -5.29
C ILE A 237 7.87 -2.66 -5.64
N ASP A 238 8.90 -1.93 -6.04
CA ASP A 238 8.77 -0.51 -6.41
C ASP A 238 8.11 -0.34 -7.78
N ASN A 239 7.84 0.90 -8.14
CA ASN A 239 7.27 1.28 -9.44
C ASN A 239 8.23 0.92 -10.59
N LEU A 240 7.65 0.64 -11.77
CA LEU A 240 8.40 0.41 -13.02
C LEU A 240 9.38 -0.76 -12.95
N VAL A 241 9.14 -1.75 -12.11
CA VAL A 241 9.94 -2.98 -12.05
C VAL A 241 9.43 -3.99 -13.06
N GLN A 242 10.34 -4.71 -13.72
CA GLN A 242 10.03 -5.88 -14.53
C GLN A 242 10.53 -7.14 -13.81
N ILE A 243 9.63 -8.06 -13.52
CA ILE A 243 9.95 -9.39 -12.98
C ILE A 243 9.73 -10.41 -14.09
N ALA A 244 10.81 -11.08 -14.48
CA ALA A 244 10.78 -12.09 -15.54
C ALA A 244 10.06 -13.37 -15.08
N HIS A 245 9.76 -14.24 -16.04
CA HIS A 245 9.10 -15.51 -15.78
C HIS A 245 9.94 -16.50 -14.96
N ASN A 246 9.30 -17.35 -14.17
CA ASN A 246 9.93 -18.45 -13.45
C ASN A 246 11.03 -18.04 -12.43
N VAL A 247 10.84 -16.90 -11.76
CA VAL A 247 11.64 -16.47 -10.61
C VAL A 247 10.91 -16.78 -9.32
#